data_90a521f70d502e05af565b2353776d1a
#
_entry.id   90a521f70d502e05af565b2353776d1a
#
_cell.length_a   1.000
_cell.length_b   1.000
_cell.length_c   1.000
_cell.angle_alpha   90.00
_cell.angle_beta   90.00
_cell.angle_gamma   90.00
#
_symmetry.space_group_name_H-M   'P 1'
#
loop_
_entity.id
_entity.type
_entity.pdbx_description
1 polymer ?
#
loop_
_entity_poly.entity_id
_entity_poly.type
_entity_poly.pdbx_seq_one_letter_code
_entity_poly.pdbx_strand_id
1 'polypeptide(L)'
;MSKATISFLSTRGRAMNIDLKLIQDYLALNLSDVTFEYYLKNTATKVPAANKQLEKARLSFCDNTRNIICMDPSIPVKLPPALPEERRLLTLVPYDYLFNEYLKFTEDPELAHKKTFFRCTHVLPGSPFFNNFLKNFYEFENATFLDDMCLPLAWDITSKETKANVRNNLEYLYPEAKGKKILTILTVNQTAPEEMTELFSDLDLKKFLDEIGDDWFLLNNNINLLEMSGKLPFSYAKCFGYMKGVFGFDNLLYFSDMLITNSSKHACTFASAKKPVYYLNYGKKHFGRYMKQFYPDLYLETAGELATLDYGQTDLSEEEARFCQEFACDTVQNPLSLIFSLFHH
;
A
#
# COMPACT_ATOMS: atom_id res chain seq x y z
N MET A 1 -19.63 -25.81 20.19
CA MET A 1 -18.31 -25.23 20.02
C MET A 1 -18.45 -23.74 20.11
N SER A 2 -17.62 -23.01 20.86
CA SER A 2 -17.66 -21.56 20.92
C SER A 2 -17.17 -21.02 19.55
N LYS A 3 -17.91 -20.07 18.97
CA LYS A 3 -17.47 -19.38 17.75
C LYS A 3 -16.10 -18.73 17.98
N ALA A 4 -15.17 -18.93 17.07
CA ALA A 4 -13.90 -18.23 17.13
C ALA A 4 -14.12 -16.73 16.82
N THR A 5 -13.56 -15.85 17.66
CA THR A 5 -13.61 -14.40 17.40
C THR A 5 -12.26 -13.94 16.92
N ILE A 6 -12.24 -13.21 15.80
CA ILE A 6 -11.04 -12.56 15.25
C ILE A 6 -11.26 -11.05 15.24
N SER A 7 -10.36 -10.34 15.86
CA SER A 7 -10.46 -8.89 16.03
C SER A 7 -9.47 -8.14 15.16
N PHE A 8 -9.97 -7.18 14.40
CA PHE A 8 -9.19 -6.29 13.54
C PHE A 8 -8.93 -4.97 14.24
N LEU A 9 -7.66 -4.62 14.38
CA LEU A 9 -7.22 -3.38 15.00
C LEU A 9 -6.55 -2.46 13.99
N SER A 10 -7.00 -1.19 13.94
CA SER A 10 -6.27 -0.15 13.20
C SER A 10 -6.57 1.22 13.80
N THR A 11 -5.53 2.00 14.10
CA THR A 11 -5.67 3.39 14.56
C THR A 11 -5.48 4.40 13.42
N ARG A 12 -5.21 3.94 12.19
CA ARG A 12 -4.85 4.79 11.06
C ARG A 12 -6.01 5.24 10.18
N GLY A 13 -7.25 4.79 10.42
CA GLY A 13 -8.38 5.16 9.58
C GLY A 13 -9.72 4.83 10.20
N ARG A 14 -10.79 5.41 9.64
CA ARG A 14 -12.18 5.15 10.02
C ARG A 14 -12.73 3.87 9.39
N ALA A 15 -12.09 3.40 8.34
CA ALA A 15 -12.42 2.16 7.63
C ALA A 15 -11.24 1.20 7.69
N MET A 16 -11.53 -0.07 7.47
CA MET A 16 -10.46 -1.04 7.25
C MET A 16 -9.68 -0.66 6.00
N ASN A 17 -8.37 -0.72 6.10
CA ASN A 17 -7.56 -0.61 4.89
C ASN A 17 -7.69 -1.90 4.08
N ILE A 18 -7.21 -1.84 2.85
CA ILE A 18 -7.37 -2.94 1.89
C ILE A 18 -6.72 -4.24 2.36
N ASP A 19 -5.56 -4.19 3.01
CA ASP A 19 -4.88 -5.40 3.47
C ASP A 19 -5.69 -6.14 4.53
N LEU A 20 -6.23 -5.38 5.51
CA LEU A 20 -7.11 -5.95 6.53
C LEU A 20 -8.41 -6.47 5.92
N LYS A 21 -8.96 -5.75 4.93
CA LYS A 21 -10.18 -6.17 4.23
C LYS A 21 -9.95 -7.45 3.44
N LEU A 22 -8.84 -7.55 2.72
CA LEU A 22 -8.45 -8.74 1.97
C LEU A 22 -8.32 -9.98 2.88
N ILE A 23 -7.66 -9.82 4.03
CA ILE A 23 -7.56 -10.89 5.03
C ILE A 23 -8.94 -11.27 5.56
N GLN A 24 -9.76 -10.28 5.91
CA GLN A 24 -11.11 -10.54 6.40
C GLN A 24 -11.95 -11.32 5.39
N ASP A 25 -11.97 -10.90 4.14
CA ASP A 25 -12.79 -11.52 3.10
C ASP A 25 -12.34 -12.97 2.85
N TYR A 26 -11.02 -13.21 2.83
CA TYR A 26 -10.50 -14.56 2.70
C TYR A 26 -10.86 -15.45 3.90
N LEU A 27 -10.72 -14.93 5.12
CA LEU A 27 -11.09 -15.68 6.33
C LEU A 27 -12.61 -15.94 6.39
N ALA A 28 -13.43 -14.97 5.97
CA ALA A 28 -14.89 -15.13 5.93
C ALA A 28 -15.36 -16.21 4.95
N LEU A 29 -14.64 -16.38 3.84
CA LEU A 29 -14.95 -17.41 2.84
C LEU A 29 -14.52 -18.82 3.26
N ASN A 30 -13.50 -18.93 4.09
CA ASN A 30 -12.84 -20.21 4.38
C ASN A 30 -13.04 -20.71 5.82
N LEU A 31 -13.44 -19.86 6.77
CA LEU A 31 -13.75 -20.24 8.14
C LEU A 31 -15.26 -20.36 8.34
N SER A 32 -15.73 -21.54 8.76
CA SER A 32 -17.07 -21.69 9.30
C SER A 32 -17.10 -21.22 10.75
N ASP A 33 -18.20 -20.59 11.19
CA ASP A 33 -18.43 -20.18 12.59
C ASP A 33 -17.42 -19.19 13.19
N VAL A 34 -16.97 -18.20 12.38
CA VAL A 34 -16.14 -17.09 12.83
C VAL A 34 -16.98 -15.83 13.06
N THR A 35 -16.64 -15.08 14.10
CA THR A 35 -17.16 -13.73 14.35
C THR A 35 -16.03 -12.72 14.20
N PHE A 36 -16.27 -11.63 13.47
CA PHE A 36 -15.29 -10.55 13.32
C PHE A 36 -15.68 -9.36 14.17
N GLU A 37 -14.69 -8.80 14.86
CA GLU A 37 -14.82 -7.60 15.63
C GLU A 37 -13.84 -6.54 15.13
N TYR A 38 -14.22 -5.26 15.21
CA TYR A 38 -13.47 -4.18 14.62
C TYR A 38 -13.19 -3.07 15.62
N TYR A 39 -11.90 -2.77 15.81
CA TYR A 39 -11.41 -1.62 16.55
C TYR A 39 -10.67 -0.69 15.60
N LEU A 40 -11.45 0.14 14.90
CA LEU A 40 -10.92 1.12 13.97
C LEU A 40 -10.81 2.48 14.68
N LYS A 41 -9.96 3.36 14.18
CA LYS A 41 -9.85 4.72 14.70
C LYS A 41 -11.20 5.43 14.56
N ASN A 42 -11.89 5.58 15.66
CA ASN A 42 -13.02 6.49 15.70
C ASN A 42 -12.52 7.91 15.48
N THR A 43 -13.31 8.75 14.85
CA THR A 43 -12.96 10.14 14.61
C THR A 43 -12.35 10.76 15.85
N ALA A 44 -11.15 11.26 15.70
CA ALA A 44 -10.49 12.00 16.77
C ALA A 44 -11.48 13.06 17.28
N THR A 45 -11.95 12.87 18.48
CA THR A 45 -12.62 13.96 19.18
C THR A 45 -11.53 14.99 19.44
N LYS A 46 -11.83 16.28 19.26
CA LYS A 46 -10.90 17.37 19.62
C LYS A 46 -10.61 17.41 21.13
N VAL A 47 -11.15 16.46 21.91
CA VAL A 47 -11.03 16.38 23.36
C VAL A 47 -9.97 15.35 23.74
N PRO A 48 -8.78 15.78 24.23
CA PRO A 48 -7.67 14.87 24.58
C PRO A 48 -8.05 13.79 25.61
N ALA A 49 -8.91 14.13 26.57
CA ALA A 49 -9.38 13.19 27.60
C ALA A 49 -10.19 12.02 27.00
N ALA A 50 -11.05 12.28 26.00
CA ALA A 50 -11.81 11.24 25.32
C ALA A 50 -10.91 10.31 24.50
N ASN A 51 -9.85 10.84 23.87
CA ASN A 51 -8.87 10.03 23.16
C ASN A 51 -8.10 9.07 24.09
N LYS A 52 -7.77 9.53 25.29
CA LYS A 52 -7.10 8.70 26.33
C LYS A 52 -8.02 7.57 26.82
N GLN A 53 -9.32 7.85 27.01
CA GLN A 53 -10.30 6.82 27.37
C GLN A 53 -10.48 5.78 26.27
N LEU A 54 -10.56 6.21 25.01
CA LEU A 54 -10.64 5.30 23.84
C LEU A 54 -9.39 4.41 23.74
N GLU A 55 -8.21 4.96 23.96
CA GLU A 55 -6.98 4.20 23.98
C GLU A 55 -6.97 3.15 25.09
N LYS A 56 -7.40 3.53 26.29
CA LYS A 56 -7.53 2.60 27.42
C LYS A 56 -8.53 1.47 27.15
N ALA A 57 -9.66 1.79 26.53
CA ALA A 57 -10.65 0.79 26.13
C ALA A 57 -10.09 -0.19 25.08
N ARG A 58 -9.29 0.27 24.11
CA ARG A 58 -8.62 -0.58 23.13
C ARG A 58 -7.62 -1.53 23.78
N LEU A 59 -6.82 -1.06 24.71
CA LEU A 59 -5.88 -1.89 25.45
C LEU A 59 -6.59 -2.97 26.25
N SER A 60 -7.65 -2.59 26.98
CA SER A 60 -8.46 -3.54 27.73
C SER A 60 -9.14 -4.58 26.83
N PHE A 61 -9.55 -4.20 25.64
CA PHE A 61 -10.08 -5.13 24.64
C PHE A 61 -8.99 -6.11 24.16
N CYS A 62 -7.80 -5.61 23.85
CA CYS A 62 -6.68 -6.46 23.45
C CYS A 62 -6.29 -7.46 24.55
N ASP A 63 -6.43 -7.10 25.82
CA ASP A 63 -6.13 -7.97 26.95
C ASP A 63 -7.05 -9.22 27.01
N ASN A 64 -8.26 -9.09 26.51
CA ASN A 64 -9.29 -10.13 26.59
C ASN A 64 -9.48 -10.93 25.28
N THR A 65 -8.85 -10.49 24.18
CA THR A 65 -9.04 -11.13 22.87
C THR A 65 -7.88 -12.05 22.53
N ARG A 66 -8.19 -13.28 22.08
CA ARG A 66 -7.18 -14.29 21.73
C ARG A 66 -6.60 -14.10 20.33
N ASN A 67 -7.42 -13.78 19.34
CA ASN A 67 -7.03 -13.68 17.93
C ASN A 67 -7.12 -12.24 17.47
N ILE A 68 -5.98 -11.62 17.21
CA ILE A 68 -5.90 -10.21 16.82
C ILE A 68 -5.11 -10.07 15.53
N ILE A 69 -5.64 -9.30 14.59
CA ILE A 69 -4.94 -8.83 13.40
C ILE A 69 -4.79 -7.31 13.53
N CYS A 70 -3.56 -6.84 13.66
CA CYS A 70 -3.25 -5.46 14.00
C CYS A 70 -2.42 -4.78 12.90
N MET A 71 -2.83 -3.57 12.50
CA MET A 71 -2.05 -2.71 11.61
C MET A 71 -1.58 -1.44 12.33
N ASP A 72 -1.46 -1.48 13.62
CA ASP A 72 -0.94 -0.35 14.39
C ASP A 72 0.28 -0.78 15.20
N PRO A 73 1.47 -0.35 14.78
CA PRO A 73 2.69 -0.71 15.47
C PRO A 73 2.78 -0.18 16.91
N SER A 74 1.98 0.81 17.28
CA SER A 74 2.00 1.38 18.63
C SER A 74 1.24 0.55 19.67
N ILE A 75 0.31 -0.29 19.25
CA ILE A 75 -0.54 -1.08 20.15
C ILE A 75 0.22 -2.25 20.78
N PRO A 76 0.94 -3.09 20.02
CA PRO A 76 1.68 -4.22 20.57
C PRO A 76 2.70 -3.84 21.65
N VAL A 77 3.29 -2.66 21.56
CA VAL A 77 4.25 -2.15 22.57
C VAL A 77 3.60 -1.97 23.94
N LYS A 78 2.30 -1.70 23.97
CA LYS A 78 1.53 -1.44 25.18
C LYS A 78 0.86 -2.69 25.76
N LEU A 79 0.92 -3.82 25.08
CA LEU A 79 0.39 -5.08 25.58
C LEU A 79 1.22 -5.61 26.75
N PRO A 80 0.61 -6.40 27.67
CA PRO A 80 1.35 -7.02 28.78
C PRO A 80 2.57 -7.81 28.31
N PRO A 81 3.65 -7.89 29.10
CA PRO A 81 4.88 -8.61 28.74
C PRO A 81 4.64 -10.08 28.38
N ALA A 82 3.74 -10.73 29.07
CA ALA A 82 3.39 -12.12 28.79
C ALA A 82 2.10 -12.17 27.96
N LEU A 83 2.21 -12.55 26.69
CA LEU A 83 1.05 -12.95 25.92
C LEU A 83 0.63 -14.34 26.40
N PRO A 84 -0.66 -14.60 26.67
CA PRO A 84 -1.14 -15.97 26.92
C PRO A 84 -0.65 -16.89 25.80
N GLU A 85 -0.22 -18.11 26.14
CA GLU A 85 0.31 -19.09 25.15
C GLU A 85 -0.63 -19.34 23.98
N GLU A 86 -1.94 -19.19 24.20
CA GLU A 86 -2.98 -19.35 23.18
C GLU A 86 -3.25 -18.08 22.37
N ARG A 87 -2.60 -16.95 22.68
CA ARG A 87 -2.88 -15.69 21.97
C ARG A 87 -2.15 -15.65 20.64
N ARG A 88 -2.85 -15.24 19.60
CA ARG A 88 -2.33 -15.03 18.27
C ARG A 88 -2.49 -13.56 17.90
N LEU A 89 -1.37 -12.89 17.77
CA LEU A 89 -1.30 -11.50 17.36
C LEU A 89 -0.49 -11.41 16.09
N LEU A 90 -1.18 -11.26 14.96
CA LEU A 90 -0.58 -10.95 13.67
C LEU A 90 -0.46 -9.42 13.52
N THR A 91 0.75 -8.94 13.34
CA THR A 91 1.01 -7.52 13.09
C THR A 91 1.42 -7.28 11.65
N LEU A 92 0.65 -6.44 10.96
CA LEU A 92 1.00 -5.87 9.67
C LEU A 92 1.69 -4.53 9.92
N VAL A 93 2.81 -4.29 9.27
CA VAL A 93 3.55 -3.05 9.48
C VAL A 93 3.36 -2.12 8.27
N PRO A 94 2.81 -0.91 8.47
CA PRO A 94 2.61 0.03 7.36
C PRO A 94 3.93 0.51 6.77
N TYR A 95 4.03 0.55 5.44
CA TYR A 95 5.24 0.98 4.71
C TYR A 95 5.73 2.37 5.12
N ASP A 96 4.86 3.36 5.25
CA ASP A 96 5.27 4.71 5.67
C ASP A 96 5.94 4.73 7.04
N TYR A 97 5.51 3.86 7.97
CA TYR A 97 6.15 3.70 9.25
C TYR A 97 7.54 3.07 9.09
N LEU A 98 7.65 2.01 8.29
CA LEU A 98 8.91 1.31 8.05
C LEU A 98 9.95 2.21 7.38
N PHE A 99 9.56 2.99 6.38
CA PHE A 99 10.48 3.95 5.75
C PHE A 99 10.93 5.05 6.71
N ASN A 100 10.03 5.55 7.58
CA ASN A 100 10.42 6.51 8.60
C ASN A 100 11.47 5.93 9.57
N GLU A 101 11.26 4.70 10.03
CA GLU A 101 12.20 4.05 10.94
C GLU A 101 13.52 3.72 10.21
N TYR A 102 13.46 3.21 8.99
CA TYR A 102 14.64 2.91 8.18
C TYR A 102 15.54 4.14 8.01
N LEU A 103 14.98 5.29 7.64
CA LEU A 103 15.74 6.53 7.49
C LEU A 103 16.35 7.00 8.81
N LYS A 104 15.65 6.88 9.93
CA LYS A 104 16.21 7.20 11.24
C LYS A 104 17.43 6.35 11.58
N PHE A 105 17.39 5.05 11.26
CA PHE A 105 18.51 4.15 11.52
C PHE A 105 19.68 4.35 10.56
N THR A 106 19.42 4.76 9.33
CA THR A 106 20.50 5.11 8.40
C THR A 106 21.19 6.42 8.78
N GLU A 107 20.45 7.37 9.37
CA GLU A 107 20.99 8.64 9.87
C GLU A 107 21.73 8.51 11.22
N ASP A 108 21.26 7.61 12.08
CA ASP A 108 21.86 7.36 13.39
C ASP A 108 21.82 5.85 13.72
N PRO A 109 22.86 5.10 13.29
CA PRO A 109 22.95 3.65 13.54
C PRO A 109 22.99 3.28 15.03
N GLU A 110 23.36 4.20 15.94
CA GLU A 110 23.37 3.92 17.37
C GLU A 110 21.96 3.78 17.94
N LEU A 111 20.95 4.35 17.29
CA LEU A 111 19.55 4.16 17.68
C LEU A 111 19.08 2.72 17.48
N ALA A 112 19.72 1.97 16.58
CA ALA A 112 19.35 0.61 16.22
C ALA A 112 19.49 -0.39 17.36
N HIS A 113 20.50 -0.22 18.22
CA HIS A 113 20.87 -1.23 19.21
C HIS A 113 19.98 -1.29 20.47
N LYS A 114 18.86 -0.55 20.54
CA LYS A 114 18.08 -0.40 21.79
C LYS A 114 16.57 -0.51 21.65
N LYS A 115 16.01 -0.81 20.48
CA LYS A 115 14.55 -0.85 20.33
C LYS A 115 14.04 -2.29 20.34
N THR A 116 13.38 -2.68 21.43
CA THR A 116 12.49 -3.83 21.43
C THR A 116 11.32 -3.54 20.46
N PHE A 117 11.20 -4.36 19.44
CA PHE A 117 10.05 -4.27 18.56
C PHE A 117 8.82 -4.87 19.23
N PHE A 118 7.68 -4.72 18.56
CA PHE A 118 6.36 -5.07 19.07
C PHE A 118 6.29 -6.49 19.64
N ARG A 119 5.52 -6.64 20.69
CA ARG A 119 5.14 -7.95 21.20
C ARG A 119 4.04 -8.51 20.31
N CYS A 120 4.41 -9.37 19.39
CA CYS A 120 3.51 -10.06 18.48
C CYS A 120 3.93 -11.51 18.36
N THR A 121 3.01 -12.39 18.02
CA THR A 121 3.33 -13.79 17.74
C THR A 121 3.74 -13.98 16.28
N HIS A 122 3.21 -13.14 15.40
CA HIS A 122 3.48 -13.17 13.97
C HIS A 122 3.62 -11.75 13.41
N VAL A 123 4.56 -11.58 12.50
CA VAL A 123 4.81 -10.32 11.78
C VAL A 123 4.69 -10.55 10.29
N LEU A 124 3.96 -9.69 9.61
CA LEU A 124 3.93 -9.62 8.15
C LEU A 124 4.64 -8.34 7.69
N PRO A 125 5.93 -8.42 7.29
CA PRO A 125 6.71 -7.26 6.87
C PRO A 125 6.24 -6.66 5.55
N GLY A 126 5.71 -7.49 4.65
CA GLY A 126 5.19 -7.09 3.35
C GLY A 126 6.22 -7.08 2.21
N SER A 127 7.52 -7.23 2.50
CA SER A 127 8.55 -7.40 1.49
C SER A 127 9.85 -7.96 2.12
N PRO A 128 10.75 -8.57 1.31
CA PRO A 128 12.07 -9.01 1.75
C PRO A 128 12.91 -7.87 2.32
N PHE A 129 12.84 -6.68 1.72
CA PHE A 129 13.53 -5.49 2.22
C PHE A 129 13.15 -5.18 3.67
N PHE A 130 11.86 -5.08 3.95
CA PHE A 130 11.40 -4.79 5.31
C PHE A 130 11.60 -5.95 6.27
N ASN A 131 11.56 -7.19 5.78
CA ASN A 131 11.90 -8.35 6.57
C ASN A 131 13.35 -8.27 7.06
N ASN A 132 14.29 -8.04 6.17
CA ASN A 132 15.71 -7.86 6.51
C ASN A 132 15.92 -6.67 7.43
N PHE A 133 15.28 -5.54 7.16
CA PHE A 133 15.34 -4.35 7.99
C PHE A 133 14.89 -4.66 9.43
N LEU A 134 13.71 -5.26 9.58
CA LEU A 134 13.17 -5.56 10.91
C LEU A 134 14.05 -6.55 11.67
N LYS A 135 14.51 -7.63 11.03
CA LYS A 135 15.38 -8.65 11.67
C LYS A 135 16.74 -8.09 12.09
N ASN A 136 17.29 -7.15 11.34
CA ASN A 136 18.63 -6.59 11.63
C ASN A 136 18.61 -5.48 12.68
N PHE A 137 17.52 -4.73 12.78
CA PHE A 137 17.47 -3.51 13.60
C PHE A 137 16.53 -3.57 14.79
N TYR A 138 15.82 -4.69 14.97
CA TYR A 138 14.91 -4.85 16.10
C TYR A 138 15.05 -6.21 16.77
N GLU A 139 14.81 -6.23 18.08
CA GLU A 139 14.70 -7.46 18.86
C GLU A 139 13.24 -7.91 18.90
N PHE A 140 13.00 -9.16 18.56
CA PHE A 140 11.69 -9.80 18.64
C PHE A 140 11.73 -10.93 19.65
N GLU A 141 10.85 -10.87 20.65
CA GLU A 141 10.64 -11.98 21.56
C GLU A 141 9.70 -13.00 20.93
N ASN A 142 10.26 -14.09 20.38
CA ASN A 142 9.51 -15.25 19.88
C ASN A 142 8.49 -14.98 18.75
N ALA A 143 8.70 -13.98 17.93
CA ALA A 143 7.82 -13.71 16.79
C ALA A 143 8.20 -14.55 15.57
N THR A 144 7.19 -15.14 14.91
CA THR A 144 7.34 -15.77 13.61
C THR A 144 7.14 -14.75 12.52
N PHE A 145 8.11 -14.64 11.61
CA PHE A 145 8.00 -13.80 10.43
C PHE A 145 7.32 -14.56 9.31
N LEU A 146 6.28 -13.95 8.74
CA LEU A 146 5.66 -14.39 7.51
C LEU A 146 6.43 -13.74 6.37
N ASP A 147 7.58 -14.36 6.04
CA ASP A 147 8.57 -13.84 5.11
C ASP A 147 8.02 -13.82 3.68
N ASP A 148 8.55 -12.90 2.87
CA ASP A 148 8.38 -12.83 1.41
C ASP A 148 6.92 -12.77 0.93
N MET A 149 6.02 -12.19 1.74
CA MET A 149 4.60 -12.13 1.46
C MET A 149 4.13 -10.71 1.21
N CYS A 150 3.66 -10.47 0.00
CA CYS A 150 2.94 -9.25 -0.36
C CYS A 150 1.45 -9.55 -0.49
N LEU A 151 0.62 -9.04 0.43
CA LEU A 151 -0.83 -9.28 0.42
C LEU A 151 -1.52 -8.87 -0.89
N PRO A 152 -1.20 -7.73 -1.52
CA PRO A 152 -1.80 -7.38 -2.80
C PRO A 152 -1.53 -8.39 -3.92
N LEU A 153 -0.37 -9.07 -3.91
CA LEU A 153 -0.07 -10.12 -4.89
C LEU A 153 -0.82 -11.43 -4.60
N ALA A 154 -1.25 -11.65 -3.35
CA ALA A 154 -2.06 -12.81 -3.01
C ALA A 154 -3.44 -12.79 -3.69
N TRP A 155 -3.97 -11.60 -3.97
CA TRP A 155 -5.20 -11.44 -4.74
C TRP A 155 -5.07 -12.03 -6.14
N ASP A 156 -3.90 -11.90 -6.74
CA ASP A 156 -3.59 -12.45 -8.05
C ASP A 156 -3.68 -13.98 -8.12
N ILE A 157 -3.28 -14.65 -7.06
CA ILE A 157 -3.28 -16.12 -6.97
C ILE A 157 -4.71 -16.66 -6.88
N THR A 158 -5.63 -15.88 -6.30
CA THR A 158 -7.01 -16.33 -6.02
C THR A 158 -7.99 -16.08 -7.15
N SER A 159 -7.67 -15.25 -8.16
CA SER A 159 -8.67 -14.81 -9.13
C SER A 159 -8.15 -14.46 -10.52
N LYS A 160 -7.65 -15.48 -11.26
CA LYS A 160 -7.28 -15.30 -12.70
C LYS A 160 -8.42 -14.73 -13.53
N GLU A 161 -9.66 -15.11 -13.24
CA GLU A 161 -10.85 -14.55 -13.90
C GLU A 161 -11.02 -13.05 -13.62
N THR A 162 -10.65 -12.59 -12.42
CA THR A 162 -10.82 -11.20 -12.04
C THR A 162 -9.92 -10.26 -12.85
N LYS A 163 -8.71 -10.69 -13.22
CA LYS A 163 -7.80 -9.89 -14.07
C LYS A 163 -8.40 -9.57 -15.42
N ALA A 164 -8.84 -10.61 -16.12
CA ALA A 164 -9.49 -10.45 -17.42
C ALA A 164 -10.73 -9.57 -17.32
N ASN A 165 -11.55 -9.76 -16.28
CA ASN A 165 -12.75 -8.97 -16.05
C ASN A 165 -12.44 -7.50 -15.76
N VAL A 166 -11.41 -7.21 -14.96
CA VAL A 166 -10.99 -5.82 -14.66
C VAL A 166 -10.51 -5.12 -15.94
N ARG A 167 -9.70 -5.79 -16.76
CA ARG A 167 -9.23 -5.24 -18.03
C ARG A 167 -10.38 -5.03 -19.01
N ASN A 168 -11.29 -5.99 -19.13
CA ASN A 168 -12.49 -5.88 -19.98
C ASN A 168 -13.41 -4.72 -19.52
N ASN A 169 -13.57 -4.52 -18.21
CA ASN A 169 -14.33 -3.40 -17.68
C ASN A 169 -13.68 -2.05 -18.00
N LEU A 170 -12.34 -1.96 -17.93
CA LEU A 170 -11.61 -0.78 -18.34
C LEU A 170 -11.87 -0.46 -19.83
N GLU A 171 -11.72 -1.45 -20.70
CA GLU A 171 -11.91 -1.30 -22.15
C GLU A 171 -13.38 -1.06 -22.54
N TYR A 172 -14.34 -1.54 -21.73
CA TYR A 172 -15.75 -1.21 -21.89
C TYR A 172 -16.03 0.25 -21.58
N LEU A 173 -15.44 0.79 -20.53
CA LEU A 173 -15.63 2.19 -20.12
C LEU A 173 -14.81 3.16 -20.96
N TYR A 174 -13.64 2.73 -21.40
CA TYR A 174 -12.73 3.49 -22.26
C TYR A 174 -12.34 2.63 -23.46
N PRO A 175 -13.17 2.58 -24.51
CA PRO A 175 -12.89 1.79 -25.72
C PRO A 175 -11.54 2.14 -26.37
N GLU A 176 -11.11 3.38 -26.21
CA GLU A 176 -9.83 3.89 -26.71
C GLU A 176 -8.58 3.30 -25.98
N ALA A 177 -8.80 2.71 -24.82
CA ALA A 177 -7.74 2.00 -24.08
C ALA A 177 -7.46 0.59 -24.64
N LYS A 178 -8.33 0.10 -25.54
CA LYS A 178 -8.20 -1.24 -26.09
C LYS A 178 -6.91 -1.40 -26.88
N GLY A 179 -6.13 -2.42 -26.47
CA GLY A 179 -4.85 -2.72 -27.10
C GLY A 179 -3.70 -1.77 -26.73
N LYS A 180 -3.95 -0.76 -25.89
CA LYS A 180 -2.92 0.17 -25.42
C LYS A 180 -2.33 -0.26 -24.09
N LYS A 181 -1.10 0.16 -23.80
CA LYS A 181 -0.51 0.14 -22.44
C LYS A 181 -1.22 1.18 -21.57
N ILE A 182 -1.35 0.89 -20.28
CA ILE A 182 -2.01 1.80 -19.33
C ILE A 182 -0.97 2.44 -18.42
N LEU A 183 -0.81 3.75 -18.56
CA LEU A 183 -0.08 4.59 -17.62
C LEU A 183 -1.05 5.09 -16.56
N THR A 184 -0.82 4.77 -15.30
CA THR A 184 -1.67 5.24 -14.22
C THR A 184 -0.97 6.29 -13.38
N ILE A 185 -1.61 7.45 -13.22
CA ILE A 185 -1.22 8.46 -12.22
C ILE A 185 -2.15 8.33 -11.01
N LEU A 186 -1.59 7.86 -9.91
CA LEU A 186 -2.31 7.66 -8.65
C LEU A 186 -1.77 8.58 -7.57
N THR A 187 -2.58 9.55 -7.14
CA THR A 187 -2.25 10.42 -6.02
C THR A 187 -3.13 10.12 -4.81
N VAL A 188 -2.52 9.97 -3.63
CA VAL A 188 -3.19 9.64 -2.38
C VAL A 188 -2.87 10.64 -1.26
N ASN A 189 -3.73 10.67 -0.24
CA ASN A 189 -3.56 11.50 0.97
C ASN A 189 -3.52 13.02 0.71
N GLN A 190 -4.34 13.47 -0.17
CA GLN A 190 -4.52 14.90 -0.39
C GLN A 190 -5.45 15.44 0.69
N THR A 191 -4.89 16.18 1.62
CA THR A 191 -5.61 16.69 2.79
C THR A 191 -6.33 17.99 2.52
N ALA A 192 -5.87 18.77 1.57
CA ALA A 192 -6.49 20.03 1.16
C ALA A 192 -6.64 20.10 -0.37
N PRO A 193 -7.77 20.62 -0.88
CA PRO A 193 -7.97 20.83 -2.33
C PRO A 193 -6.92 21.73 -2.97
N GLU A 194 -6.43 22.71 -2.23
CA GLU A 194 -5.39 23.67 -2.69
C GLU A 194 -4.07 22.97 -2.99
N GLU A 195 -3.65 22.05 -2.12
CA GLU A 195 -2.45 21.23 -2.33
C GLU A 195 -2.54 20.37 -3.60
N MET A 196 -3.76 19.92 -3.94
CA MET A 196 -3.99 19.13 -5.17
C MET A 196 -3.76 19.95 -6.45
N THR A 197 -4.08 21.24 -6.38
CA THR A 197 -3.92 22.15 -7.53
C THR A 197 -2.45 22.44 -7.79
N GLU A 198 -1.64 22.52 -6.74
CA GLU A 198 -0.20 22.82 -6.84
C GLU A 198 0.59 21.64 -7.42
N LEU A 199 0.19 20.39 -7.15
CA LEU A 199 0.94 19.20 -7.57
C LEU A 199 1.19 19.14 -9.08
N PHE A 200 0.26 19.61 -9.90
CA PHE A 200 0.33 19.56 -11.36
C PHE A 200 0.43 20.97 -11.99
N SER A 201 0.74 21.99 -11.21
CA SER A 201 0.77 23.38 -11.69
C SER A 201 1.83 23.64 -12.76
N ASP A 202 2.91 22.89 -12.74
CA ASP A 202 4.03 22.97 -13.68
C ASP A 202 3.97 21.97 -14.83
N LEU A 203 2.91 21.13 -14.87
CA LEU A 203 2.70 20.14 -15.93
C LEU A 203 2.09 20.77 -17.17
N ASP A 204 2.80 20.73 -18.30
CA ASP A 204 2.20 20.86 -19.61
C ASP A 204 1.55 19.55 -20.04
N LEU A 205 0.25 19.40 -19.70
CA LEU A 205 -0.48 18.16 -19.97
C LEU A 205 -0.53 17.80 -21.46
N LYS A 206 -0.58 18.82 -22.33
CA LYS A 206 -0.58 18.59 -23.78
C LYS A 206 0.72 17.96 -24.23
N LYS A 207 1.86 18.59 -23.85
CA LYS A 207 3.18 18.07 -24.16
C LYS A 207 3.38 16.67 -23.59
N PHE A 208 2.96 16.43 -22.35
CA PHE A 208 3.04 15.12 -21.72
C PHE A 208 2.26 14.05 -22.51
N LEU A 209 1.02 14.35 -22.94
CA LEU A 209 0.22 13.41 -23.74
C LEU A 209 0.82 13.17 -25.13
N ASP A 210 1.46 14.19 -25.74
CA ASP A 210 2.17 14.03 -27.00
C ASP A 210 3.42 13.11 -26.83
N GLU A 211 4.14 13.20 -25.69
CA GLU A 211 5.32 12.37 -25.40
C GLU A 211 4.98 10.91 -25.12
N ILE A 212 3.88 10.62 -24.39
CA ILE A 212 3.47 9.22 -24.16
C ILE A 212 2.97 8.55 -25.44
N GLY A 213 2.49 9.32 -26.42
CA GLY A 213 2.10 8.86 -27.75
C GLY A 213 0.85 7.99 -27.77
N ASP A 214 0.57 7.39 -28.93
CA ASP A 214 -0.66 6.64 -29.20
C ASP A 214 -0.67 5.23 -28.58
N ASP A 215 0.46 4.70 -28.17
CA ASP A 215 0.57 3.35 -27.60
C ASP A 215 0.10 3.28 -26.14
N TRP A 216 -0.09 4.43 -25.52
CA TRP A 216 -0.49 4.54 -24.12
C TRP A 216 -1.88 5.14 -23.96
N PHE A 217 -2.54 4.74 -22.89
CA PHE A 217 -3.75 5.37 -22.37
C PHE A 217 -3.48 5.83 -20.94
N LEU A 218 -3.62 7.14 -20.67
CA LEU A 218 -3.43 7.73 -19.36
C LEU A 218 -4.69 7.57 -18.52
N LEU A 219 -4.56 6.88 -17.40
CA LEU A 219 -5.61 6.75 -16.39
C LEU A 219 -5.20 7.48 -15.11
N ASN A 220 -6.06 8.32 -14.55
CA ASN A 220 -5.74 9.07 -13.34
C ASN A 220 -6.90 9.18 -12.35
N ASN A 221 -6.59 9.50 -11.09
CA ASN A 221 -7.57 9.77 -10.04
C ASN A 221 -7.58 11.24 -9.58
N ASN A 222 -6.82 12.11 -10.24
CA ASN A 222 -6.67 13.50 -9.81
C ASN A 222 -7.65 14.41 -10.56
N ILE A 223 -8.44 15.18 -9.81
CA ILE A 223 -9.47 16.06 -10.40
C ILE A 223 -8.84 17.20 -11.22
N ASN A 224 -7.67 17.69 -10.82
CA ASN A 224 -7.02 18.78 -11.55
C ASN A 224 -6.53 18.34 -12.93
N LEU A 225 -6.00 17.11 -13.04
CA LEU A 225 -5.67 16.53 -14.35
C LEU A 225 -6.92 16.37 -15.21
N LEU A 226 -8.05 16.00 -14.62
CA LEU A 226 -9.33 15.95 -15.35
C LEU A 226 -9.76 17.34 -15.82
N GLU A 227 -9.65 18.36 -14.97
CA GLU A 227 -9.97 19.75 -15.35
C GLU A 227 -9.00 20.30 -16.41
N MET A 228 -7.73 19.97 -16.34
CA MET A 228 -6.73 20.33 -17.35
C MET A 228 -7.05 19.64 -18.68
N SER A 229 -7.42 18.37 -18.69
CA SER A 229 -7.78 17.62 -19.89
C SER A 229 -9.01 18.21 -20.59
N GLY A 230 -9.97 18.74 -19.83
CA GLY A 230 -11.15 19.43 -20.37
C GLY A 230 -10.85 20.73 -21.15
N LYS A 231 -9.63 21.28 -21.02
CA LYS A 231 -9.16 22.46 -21.75
C LYS A 231 -8.40 22.10 -23.04
N LEU A 232 -8.09 20.82 -23.24
CA LEU A 232 -7.39 20.34 -24.44
C LEU A 232 -8.36 20.13 -25.62
N PRO A 233 -7.85 20.11 -26.85
CA PRO A 233 -8.61 19.70 -28.01
C PRO A 233 -9.25 18.32 -27.83
N PHE A 234 -10.44 18.10 -28.38
CA PHE A 234 -11.20 16.83 -28.24
C PHE A 234 -10.41 15.59 -28.68
N SER A 235 -9.45 15.75 -29.58
CA SER A 235 -8.56 14.66 -29.99
C SER A 235 -7.83 13.98 -28.83
N TYR A 236 -7.55 14.70 -27.75
CA TYR A 236 -6.87 14.18 -26.55
C TYR A 236 -7.81 13.38 -25.63
N ALA A 237 -9.14 13.49 -25.79
CA ALA A 237 -10.07 12.69 -25.00
C ALA A 237 -9.90 11.17 -25.21
N LYS A 238 -9.32 10.76 -26.36
CA LYS A 238 -9.02 9.35 -26.64
C LYS A 238 -7.82 8.79 -25.86
N CYS A 239 -7.01 9.63 -25.23
CA CYS A 239 -5.77 9.24 -24.54
C CYS A 239 -5.91 9.28 -23.03
N PHE A 240 -7.08 9.68 -22.50
CA PHE A 240 -7.23 10.07 -21.11
C PHE A 240 -8.49 9.50 -20.46
N GLY A 241 -8.36 8.92 -19.26
CA GLY A 241 -9.46 8.41 -18.44
C GLY A 241 -9.36 8.86 -16.98
N TYR A 242 -10.50 8.83 -16.28
CA TYR A 242 -10.62 9.19 -14.88
C TYR A 242 -11.16 8.04 -14.04
N MET A 243 -10.43 7.69 -12.97
CA MET A 243 -10.69 6.48 -12.18
C MET A 243 -11.82 6.58 -11.16
N LYS A 244 -12.27 7.79 -10.81
CA LYS A 244 -13.17 7.99 -9.66
C LYS A 244 -14.47 7.20 -9.78
N GLY A 245 -14.70 6.34 -8.77
CA GLY A 245 -15.95 5.57 -8.64
C GLY A 245 -16.06 4.36 -9.56
N VAL A 246 -15.08 4.12 -10.42
CA VAL A 246 -15.10 3.04 -11.41
C VAL A 246 -14.18 1.89 -11.02
N PHE A 247 -12.97 2.22 -10.56
CA PHE A 247 -11.97 1.23 -10.18
C PHE A 247 -11.49 1.47 -8.76
N GLY A 248 -11.38 0.38 -7.97
CA GLY A 248 -10.67 0.41 -6.71
C GLY A 248 -9.16 0.48 -6.95
N PHE A 249 -8.44 1.09 -6.03
CA PHE A 249 -6.98 1.15 -6.08
C PHE A 249 -6.32 -0.23 -6.10
N ASP A 250 -7.04 -1.24 -5.63
CA ASP A 250 -6.58 -2.63 -5.53
C ASP A 250 -6.51 -3.31 -6.90
N ASN A 251 -7.28 -2.81 -7.85
CA ASN A 251 -7.31 -3.32 -9.22
C ASN A 251 -6.17 -2.77 -10.10
N LEU A 252 -5.42 -1.77 -9.61
CA LEU A 252 -4.35 -1.13 -10.40
C LEU A 252 -3.32 -2.12 -10.92
N LEU A 253 -2.93 -3.12 -10.12
CA LEU A 253 -1.97 -4.15 -10.53
C LEU A 253 -2.39 -4.92 -11.78
N TYR A 254 -3.70 -5.04 -12.03
CA TYR A 254 -4.22 -5.86 -13.12
C TYR A 254 -4.21 -5.16 -14.46
N PHE A 255 -4.46 -3.85 -14.48
CA PHE A 255 -4.59 -3.13 -15.73
C PHE A 255 -3.48 -2.13 -16.01
N SER A 256 -2.75 -1.65 -15.00
CA SER A 256 -1.67 -0.68 -15.23
C SER A 256 -0.37 -1.38 -15.63
N ASP A 257 0.25 -0.85 -16.67
CA ASP A 257 1.56 -1.31 -17.15
C ASP A 257 2.68 -0.48 -16.50
N MET A 258 2.40 0.79 -16.16
CA MET A 258 3.31 1.70 -15.44
C MET A 258 2.51 2.51 -14.41
N LEU A 259 3.12 2.80 -13.27
CA LEU A 259 2.53 3.61 -12.21
C LEU A 259 3.37 4.84 -11.90
N ILE A 260 2.72 5.99 -11.80
CA ILE A 260 3.25 7.20 -11.20
C ILE A 260 2.46 7.49 -9.93
N THR A 261 3.12 7.58 -8.79
CA THR A 261 2.40 7.70 -7.51
C THR A 261 3.19 8.46 -6.46
N ASN A 262 2.48 9.08 -5.53
CA ASN A 262 3.01 9.65 -4.29
C ASN A 262 2.81 8.73 -3.07
N SER A 263 2.50 7.45 -3.28
CA SER A 263 2.20 6.48 -2.23
C SER A 263 3.26 5.39 -2.14
N SER A 264 3.94 5.30 -1.00
CA SER A 264 4.91 4.23 -0.71
C SER A 264 4.30 2.83 -0.88
N LYS A 265 3.08 2.62 -0.39
CA LYS A 265 2.40 1.34 -0.50
C LYS A 265 2.21 0.92 -1.95
N HIS A 266 1.66 1.81 -2.79
CA HIS A 266 1.40 1.49 -4.19
C HIS A 266 2.69 1.32 -4.98
N ALA A 267 3.71 2.15 -4.72
CA ALA A 267 5.03 2.01 -5.34
C ALA A 267 5.65 0.63 -5.03
N CYS A 268 5.72 0.25 -3.75
CA CYS A 268 6.27 -1.05 -3.36
C CYS A 268 5.44 -2.23 -3.89
N THR A 269 4.11 -2.09 -3.97
CA THR A 269 3.24 -3.13 -4.53
C THR A 269 3.49 -3.34 -6.02
N PHE A 270 3.69 -2.26 -6.79
CA PHE A 270 4.06 -2.35 -8.21
C PHE A 270 5.45 -2.95 -8.41
N ALA A 271 6.42 -2.51 -7.60
CA ALA A 271 7.76 -3.09 -7.60
C ALA A 271 7.72 -4.59 -7.29
N SER A 272 6.91 -5.02 -6.32
CA SER A 272 6.71 -6.44 -6.01
C SER A 272 6.16 -7.24 -7.18
N ALA A 273 5.35 -6.62 -8.04
CA ALA A 273 4.82 -7.21 -9.26
C ALA A 273 5.79 -7.07 -10.47
N LYS A 274 7.00 -6.57 -10.26
CA LYS A 274 8.02 -6.31 -11.30
C LYS A 274 7.51 -5.38 -12.41
N LYS A 275 6.77 -4.35 -12.02
CA LYS A 275 6.24 -3.34 -12.94
C LYS A 275 6.93 -1.99 -12.73
N PRO A 276 7.13 -1.19 -13.79
CA PRO A 276 7.74 0.14 -13.70
C PRO A 276 6.94 1.06 -12.78
N VAL A 277 7.64 1.78 -11.92
CA VAL A 277 7.02 2.75 -11.02
C VAL A 277 7.91 3.97 -10.84
N TYR A 278 7.31 5.15 -10.90
CA TYR A 278 7.93 6.42 -10.59
C TYR A 278 7.25 7.07 -9.39
N TYR A 279 8.04 7.63 -8.51
CA TYR A 279 7.53 8.33 -7.34
C TYR A 279 7.47 9.83 -7.59
N LEU A 280 6.27 10.37 -7.61
CA LEU A 280 6.03 11.80 -7.71
C LEU A 280 6.08 12.44 -6.32
N ASN A 281 7.03 13.32 -6.12
CA ASN A 281 7.22 14.02 -4.86
C ASN A 281 5.98 14.87 -4.52
N TYR A 282 5.49 14.69 -3.30
CA TYR A 282 4.40 15.48 -2.78
C TYR A 282 4.47 15.56 -1.25
N GLY A 283 4.79 16.75 -0.79
CA GLY A 283 4.95 16.98 0.64
C GLY A 283 6.22 16.35 1.21
N LYS A 284 6.47 16.56 2.49
CA LYS A 284 7.67 16.04 3.20
C LYS A 284 7.42 14.60 3.68
N LYS A 285 7.38 13.64 2.77
CA LYS A 285 7.19 12.22 3.13
C LYS A 285 8.54 11.51 3.25
N HIS A 286 8.65 10.59 4.20
CA HIS A 286 9.86 9.79 4.40
C HIS A 286 10.19 8.93 3.18
N PHE A 287 9.18 8.38 2.53
CA PHE A 287 9.39 7.61 1.31
C PHE A 287 9.98 8.46 0.17
N GLY A 288 9.54 9.71 0.01
CA GLY A 288 10.15 10.63 -0.96
C GLY A 288 11.63 10.87 -0.70
N ARG A 289 12.04 11.03 0.58
CA ARG A 289 13.46 11.12 0.95
C ARG A 289 14.23 9.85 0.60
N TYR A 290 13.64 8.68 0.88
CA TYR A 290 14.21 7.40 0.53
C TYR A 290 14.40 7.26 -0.99
N MET A 291 13.38 7.55 -1.79
CA MET A 291 13.46 7.50 -3.25
C MET A 291 14.53 8.45 -3.79
N LYS A 292 14.52 9.70 -3.36
CA LYS A 292 15.54 10.71 -3.79
C LYS A 292 16.97 10.29 -3.46
N GLN A 293 17.18 9.59 -2.35
CA GLN A 293 18.50 9.17 -1.90
C GLN A 293 19.00 7.89 -2.58
N PHE A 294 18.13 6.91 -2.78
CA PHE A 294 18.51 5.56 -3.22
C PHE A 294 18.08 5.22 -4.66
N TYR A 295 17.09 5.94 -5.18
CA TYR A 295 16.49 5.73 -6.50
C TYR A 295 16.18 7.06 -7.19
N PRO A 296 17.21 7.90 -7.45
CA PRO A 296 17.01 9.26 -7.98
C PRO A 296 16.35 9.27 -9.37
N ASP A 297 16.62 8.27 -10.22
CA ASP A 297 16.04 8.17 -11.57
C ASP A 297 14.54 7.79 -11.55
N LEU A 298 14.06 7.23 -10.44
CA LEU A 298 12.64 6.91 -10.22
C LEU A 298 11.91 7.98 -9.41
N TYR A 299 12.62 9.03 -9.00
CA TYR A 299 12.08 10.11 -8.18
C TYR A 299 11.84 11.35 -9.03
N LEU A 300 10.60 11.81 -9.08
CA LEU A 300 10.19 13.03 -9.76
C LEU A 300 9.98 14.14 -8.71
N GLU A 301 10.76 15.19 -8.80
CA GLU A 301 10.65 16.35 -7.91
C GLU A 301 9.35 17.12 -8.18
N THR A 302 8.98 17.25 -9.47
CA THR A 302 7.80 17.97 -9.93
C THR A 302 7.04 17.17 -11.01
N ALA A 303 5.77 17.54 -11.22
CA ALA A 303 4.97 16.91 -12.27
C ALA A 303 5.40 17.34 -13.68
N GLY A 304 6.11 18.44 -13.83
CA GLY A 304 6.70 18.89 -15.12
C GLY A 304 7.67 17.86 -15.70
N GLU A 305 8.35 17.07 -14.84
CA GLU A 305 9.28 16.03 -15.26
C GLU A 305 8.60 14.84 -15.93
N LEU A 306 7.28 14.68 -15.78
CA LEU A 306 6.53 13.62 -16.48
C LEU A 306 6.71 13.67 -18.00
N ALA A 307 6.83 14.87 -18.57
CA ALA A 307 7.05 15.03 -20.01
C ALA A 307 8.51 14.75 -20.45
N THR A 308 9.36 14.28 -19.55
CA THR A 308 10.79 13.95 -19.85
C THR A 308 11.11 12.47 -19.71
N LEU A 309 10.17 11.65 -19.23
CA LEU A 309 10.36 10.22 -19.09
C LEU A 309 10.34 9.50 -20.44
N ASP A 310 11.10 8.42 -20.56
CA ASP A 310 11.08 7.56 -21.74
C ASP A 310 9.94 6.53 -21.65
N TYR A 311 8.85 6.78 -22.36
CA TYR A 311 7.69 5.89 -22.44
C TYR A 311 7.83 4.81 -23.53
N GLY A 312 8.88 4.89 -24.36
CA GLY A 312 9.16 3.90 -25.40
C GLY A 312 9.86 2.64 -24.91
N GLN A 313 10.47 2.70 -23.72
CA GLN A 313 11.23 1.60 -23.15
C GLN A 313 10.32 0.38 -22.88
N THR A 314 10.78 -0.79 -23.30
CA THR A 314 10.05 -2.07 -23.11
C THR A 314 10.52 -2.85 -21.90
N ASP A 315 11.80 -2.72 -21.56
CA ASP A 315 12.43 -3.39 -20.45
C ASP A 315 12.63 -2.42 -19.27
N LEU A 316 12.70 -2.96 -18.06
CA LEU A 316 13.02 -2.17 -16.88
C LEU A 316 14.43 -1.59 -16.99
N SER A 317 14.60 -0.31 -16.65
CA SER A 317 15.91 0.28 -16.45
C SER A 317 16.68 -0.44 -15.33
N GLU A 318 17.98 -0.22 -15.22
CA GLU A 318 18.78 -0.83 -14.14
C GLU A 318 18.25 -0.42 -12.76
N GLU A 319 17.86 0.82 -12.59
CA GLU A 319 17.34 1.32 -11.32
C GLU A 319 15.93 0.79 -11.01
N GLU A 320 15.06 0.70 -12.02
CA GLU A 320 13.74 0.05 -11.89
C GLU A 320 13.89 -1.45 -11.53
N ALA A 321 14.79 -2.16 -12.20
CA ALA A 321 15.06 -3.57 -11.91
C ALA A 321 15.58 -3.76 -10.48
N ARG A 322 16.47 -2.89 -10.00
CA ARG A 322 17.00 -2.90 -8.64
C ARG A 322 15.88 -2.63 -7.62
N PHE A 323 15.05 -1.60 -7.85
CA PHE A 323 13.91 -1.30 -6.98
C PHE A 323 12.89 -2.45 -6.95
N CYS A 324 12.57 -3.02 -8.12
CA CYS A 324 11.70 -4.19 -8.19
C CYS A 324 12.27 -5.39 -7.44
N GLN A 325 13.58 -5.65 -7.54
CA GLN A 325 14.24 -6.75 -6.84
C GLN A 325 14.20 -6.58 -5.32
N GLU A 326 14.36 -5.35 -4.83
CA GLU A 326 14.36 -5.04 -3.39
C GLU A 326 12.98 -5.29 -2.76
N PHE A 327 11.91 -5.05 -3.51
CA PHE A 327 10.54 -5.27 -3.04
C PHE A 327 9.87 -6.52 -3.62
N ALA A 328 10.57 -7.28 -4.48
CA ALA A 328 10.03 -8.51 -5.03
C ALA A 328 9.64 -9.48 -3.92
N CYS A 329 8.44 -10.05 -4.04
CA CYS A 329 7.98 -11.11 -3.15
C CYS A 329 7.95 -12.42 -3.90
N ASP A 330 8.35 -13.51 -3.25
CA ASP A 330 8.13 -14.84 -3.80
C ASP A 330 6.63 -15.16 -3.73
N THR A 331 6.01 -15.34 -4.90
CA THR A 331 4.56 -15.59 -5.01
C THR A 331 4.20 -17.06 -4.86
N VAL A 332 5.16 -17.94 -4.59
CA VAL A 332 4.95 -19.40 -4.51
C VAL A 332 4.01 -19.77 -3.35
N GLN A 333 4.02 -19.01 -2.27
CA GLN A 333 3.13 -19.25 -1.13
C GLN A 333 2.00 -18.21 -1.10
N ASN A 334 0.76 -18.70 -1.00
CA ASN A 334 -0.39 -17.82 -0.77
C ASN A 334 -0.38 -17.31 0.68
N PRO A 335 -0.07 -16.02 0.95
CA PRO A 335 -0.01 -15.49 2.30
C PRO A 335 -1.35 -15.59 3.03
N LEU A 336 -2.47 -15.54 2.32
CA LEU A 336 -3.79 -15.66 2.91
C LEU A 336 -4.04 -17.08 3.44
N SER A 337 -3.53 -18.13 2.80
CA SER A 337 -3.65 -19.50 3.30
C SER A 337 -2.83 -19.72 4.58
N LEU A 338 -1.67 -19.08 4.69
CA LEU A 338 -0.88 -19.11 5.92
C LEU A 338 -1.56 -18.33 7.05
N ILE A 339 -2.09 -17.15 6.77
CA ILE A 339 -2.88 -16.39 7.74
C ILE A 339 -4.10 -17.19 8.17
N PHE A 340 -4.79 -17.89 7.25
CA PHE A 340 -5.88 -18.79 7.56
C PHE A 340 -5.45 -19.88 8.54
N SER A 341 -4.32 -20.56 8.29
CA SER A 341 -3.81 -21.61 9.16
C SER A 341 -3.51 -21.15 10.59
N LEU A 342 -3.19 -19.86 10.78
CA LEU A 342 -2.99 -19.28 12.11
C LEU A 342 -4.28 -19.24 12.94
N PHE A 343 -5.43 -19.10 12.31
CA PHE A 343 -6.71 -18.87 12.98
C PHE A 343 -7.70 -20.02 12.87
N HIS A 344 -7.34 -21.09 12.16
CA HIS A 344 -8.21 -22.25 11.91
C HIS A 344 -8.34 -23.23 13.09
N HIS A 345 -7.59 -23.08 14.19
CA HIS A 345 -7.58 -24.06 15.30
C HIS A 345 -8.56 -23.73 16.40
#